data_be0ecaccefbee58775eb3fbf6eba60e6
#
_entry.id   be0ecaccefbee58775eb3fbf6eba60e6
#
_cell.length_a   1.000
_cell.length_b   1.000
_cell.length_c   1.000
_cell.angle_alpha   90.00
_cell.angle_beta   90.00
_cell.angle_gamma   90.00
#
_symmetry.space_group_name_H-M   'P 1'
#
loop_
_entity.id
_entity.type
_entity.pdbx_description
1 polymer ?
#
loop_
_entity_poly.entity_id
_entity_poly.type
_entity_poly.pdbx_seq_one_letter_code
_entity_poly.pdbx_strand_id
1 'polypeptide(L)'
;MPSATEVPEPFARLGLTYDDVLLLPGATDLAPGDIDTTSRLTRTITLHAPLVSAAMDTVTEARMAIAMARQGCLGVLHRNLSIEDQAYQVDLVKRLSLIHI
;
A
#
# COMPACT_ATOMS: atom_id res chain seq x y z
N MET A 1 15.91 -37.17 -0.34
CA MET A 1 15.06 -35.96 -0.24
C MET A 1 14.40 -35.68 -1.58
N PRO A 2 13.09 -35.45 -1.59
CA PRO A 2 12.46 -35.07 -2.84
C PRO A 2 13.00 -33.74 -3.32
N SER A 3 13.26 -33.64 -4.60
CA SER A 3 13.67 -32.37 -5.19
C SER A 3 12.46 -31.43 -5.33
N ALA A 4 12.72 -30.13 -5.52
CA ALA A 4 11.66 -29.16 -5.75
C ALA A 4 10.81 -29.53 -6.97
N THR A 5 11.38 -30.27 -7.94
CA THR A 5 10.67 -30.70 -9.15
C THR A 5 9.65 -31.83 -8.87
N GLU A 6 9.73 -32.45 -7.70
CA GLU A 6 8.80 -33.52 -7.32
C GLU A 6 7.54 -32.97 -6.63
N VAL A 7 7.51 -31.67 -6.30
CA VAL A 7 6.34 -31.04 -5.69
C VAL A 7 5.34 -30.68 -6.80
N PRO A 8 4.11 -31.24 -6.76
CA PRO A 8 3.14 -30.99 -7.82
C PRO A 8 2.56 -29.56 -7.71
N GLU A 9 2.18 -29.01 -8.86
CA GLU A 9 1.36 -27.81 -8.88
C GLU A 9 -0.02 -28.11 -8.26
N PRO A 10 -0.61 -27.17 -7.49
CA PRO A 10 -0.19 -25.78 -7.27
C PRO A 10 0.79 -25.60 -6.10
N PHE A 11 1.30 -26.66 -5.52
CA PHE A 11 2.11 -26.61 -4.29
C PHE A 11 3.60 -26.34 -4.54
N ALA A 12 4.00 -26.23 -5.80
CA ALA A 12 5.41 -26.04 -6.16
C ALA A 12 5.91 -24.61 -5.97
N ARG A 13 5.01 -23.65 -5.85
CA ARG A 13 5.38 -22.24 -5.73
C ARG A 13 5.52 -21.84 -4.28
N LEU A 14 6.59 -21.11 -3.97
CA LEU A 14 6.85 -20.61 -2.63
C LEU A 14 6.22 -19.23 -2.47
N GLY A 15 5.33 -19.10 -1.46
CA GLY A 15 4.79 -17.82 -1.04
C GLY A 15 5.29 -17.50 0.36
N LEU A 16 5.64 -16.25 0.61
CA LEU A 16 6.18 -15.82 1.89
C LEU A 16 5.27 -14.77 2.52
N THR A 17 5.24 -14.76 3.85
CA THR A 17 4.62 -13.70 4.64
C THR A 17 5.69 -12.93 5.38
N TYR A 18 5.31 -11.81 6.01
CA TYR A 18 6.25 -11.05 6.82
C TYR A 18 6.81 -11.85 7.99
N ASP A 19 6.06 -12.85 8.48
CA ASP A 19 6.53 -13.72 9.56
C ASP A 19 7.66 -14.64 9.13
N ASP A 20 7.82 -14.85 7.84
CA ASP A 20 8.82 -15.75 7.27
C ASP A 20 10.16 -15.08 7.00
N VAL A 21 10.24 -13.76 7.07
CA VAL A 21 11.42 -13.01 6.62
C VAL A 21 11.83 -11.98 7.65
N LEU A 22 13.10 -11.60 7.57
CA LEU A 22 13.69 -10.52 8.37
C LEU A 22 14.46 -9.60 7.43
N LEU A 23 14.43 -8.30 7.74
CA LEU A 23 15.29 -7.35 7.05
C LEU A 23 16.71 -7.43 7.63
N LEU A 24 17.68 -7.63 6.77
CA LEU A 24 19.08 -7.63 7.18
C LEU A 24 19.61 -6.19 7.17
N PRO A 25 20.35 -5.78 8.20
CA PRO A 25 20.96 -4.47 8.18
C PRO A 25 22.02 -4.38 7.09
N GLY A 26 22.09 -3.21 6.46
CA GLY A 26 23.09 -2.92 5.45
C GLY A 26 23.86 -1.66 5.83
N ALA A 27 24.98 -1.43 5.15
CA ALA A 27 25.77 -0.24 5.34
C ALA A 27 25.22 0.91 4.51
N THR A 28 25.22 2.12 5.08
CA THR A 28 24.84 3.33 4.36
C THR A 28 25.67 4.50 4.89
N ASP A 29 25.90 5.48 4.03
CA ASP A 29 26.51 6.76 4.41
C ASP A 29 25.48 7.89 4.46
N LEU A 30 24.18 7.57 4.32
CA LEU A 30 23.11 8.56 4.37
C LEU A 30 22.66 8.81 5.80
N ALA A 31 22.47 10.08 6.15
CA ALA A 31 21.77 10.44 7.38
C ALA A 31 20.26 10.28 7.19
N PRO A 32 19.49 10.00 8.26
CA PRO A 32 18.03 9.83 8.11
C PRO A 32 17.33 11.01 7.44
N GLY A 33 17.79 12.25 7.68
CA GLY A 33 17.20 13.42 7.06
C GLY A 33 17.48 13.57 5.56
N ASP A 34 18.45 12.82 5.04
CA ASP A 34 18.84 12.86 3.63
C ASP A 34 18.13 11.78 2.80
N ILE A 35 17.30 10.95 3.44
CA ILE A 35 16.61 9.86 2.76
C ILE A 35 15.43 10.41 1.96
N ASP A 36 15.39 10.06 0.68
CA ASP A 36 14.28 10.36 -0.20
C ASP A 36 13.37 9.13 -0.31
N THR A 37 12.17 9.25 0.25
CA THR A 37 11.18 8.16 0.25
C THR A 37 10.20 8.27 -0.92
N THR A 38 10.39 9.25 -1.81
CA THR A 38 9.53 9.44 -2.97
C THR A 38 9.50 8.19 -3.83
N SER A 39 8.29 7.78 -4.21
CA SER A 39 8.05 6.57 -4.99
C SER A 39 7.00 6.84 -6.05
N ARG A 40 7.13 6.16 -7.18
CA ARG A 40 6.14 6.28 -8.26
C ARG A 40 5.21 5.07 -8.23
N LEU A 41 3.92 5.33 -8.07
CA LEU A 41 2.91 4.28 -8.13
C LEU A 41 2.48 4.00 -9.57
N THR A 42 2.23 5.06 -10.33
CA THR A 42 1.89 4.98 -11.76
C THR A 42 2.69 6.02 -12.51
N ARG A 43 2.51 6.10 -13.82
CA ARG A 43 3.20 7.12 -14.63
C ARG A 43 2.88 8.55 -14.20
N THR A 44 1.71 8.76 -13.59
CA THR A 44 1.25 10.09 -13.22
C THR A 44 1.06 10.28 -11.72
N ILE A 45 1.17 9.20 -10.92
CA ILE A 45 0.99 9.28 -9.47
C ILE A 45 2.31 9.01 -8.78
N THR A 46 2.79 10.03 -8.06
CA THR A 46 3.99 9.96 -7.24
C THR A 46 3.60 10.06 -5.78
N LEU A 47 4.18 9.19 -4.94
CA LEU A 47 3.95 9.17 -3.51
C LEU A 47 5.16 9.75 -2.78
N HIS A 48 4.93 10.46 -1.69
CA HIS A 48 6.01 10.96 -0.84
C HIS A 48 6.59 9.85 0.04
N ALA A 49 5.80 8.81 0.32
CA ALA A 49 6.25 7.61 1.01
C ALA A 49 5.61 6.40 0.31
N PRO A 50 6.34 5.27 0.19
CA PRO A 50 5.88 4.14 -0.63
C PRO A 50 4.90 3.23 0.12
N LEU A 51 3.82 3.79 0.63
CA LEU A 51 2.80 3.06 1.38
C LEU A 51 1.45 3.23 0.72
N VAL A 52 0.74 2.12 0.57
CA VAL A 52 -0.61 2.08 0.00
C VAL A 52 -1.47 1.23 0.92
N SER A 53 -2.63 1.76 1.36
CA SER A 53 -3.54 0.95 2.15
C SER A 53 -4.43 0.11 1.26
N ALA A 54 -4.68 -1.14 1.69
CA ALA A 54 -5.33 -2.16 0.88
C ALA A 54 -6.80 -1.87 0.65
N ALA A 55 -7.32 -2.31 -0.50
CA ALA A 55 -8.72 -2.18 -0.89
C ALA A 55 -9.58 -3.24 -0.19
N MET A 56 -9.63 -3.18 1.12
CA MET A 56 -10.41 -4.09 1.97
C MET A 56 -11.36 -3.28 2.84
N ASP A 57 -12.56 -3.81 3.06
CA ASP A 57 -13.60 -3.09 3.81
C ASP A 57 -13.20 -2.83 5.27
N THR A 58 -12.35 -3.67 5.83
CA THR A 58 -11.83 -3.50 7.19
C THR A 58 -10.59 -2.62 7.26
N VAL A 59 -10.05 -2.16 6.14
CA VAL A 59 -8.80 -1.40 6.07
C VAL A 59 -9.02 0.01 5.54
N THR A 60 -9.54 0.14 4.33
CA THR A 60 -9.56 1.44 3.65
C THR A 60 -10.98 1.87 3.28
N GLU A 61 -11.52 2.77 4.06
CA GLU A 61 -12.65 3.61 3.69
C GLU A 61 -12.20 5.07 3.72
N ALA A 62 -13.13 6.02 3.65
CA ALA A 62 -12.78 7.44 3.52
C ALA A 62 -11.80 7.90 4.59
N ARG A 63 -11.99 7.51 5.84
CA ARG A 63 -11.14 7.93 6.96
C ARG A 63 -9.68 7.52 6.76
N MET A 64 -9.44 6.26 6.40
CA MET A 64 -8.08 5.77 6.15
C MET A 64 -7.50 6.41 4.90
N ALA A 65 -8.28 6.53 3.83
CA ALA A 65 -7.80 7.14 2.60
C ALA A 65 -7.40 8.60 2.80
N ILE A 66 -8.16 9.35 3.60
CA ILE A 66 -7.82 10.73 3.96
C ILE A 66 -6.52 10.77 4.77
N ALA A 67 -6.39 9.89 5.76
CA ALA A 67 -5.18 9.84 6.58
C ALA A 67 -3.94 9.50 5.74
N MET A 68 -4.07 8.54 4.83
CA MET A 68 -2.98 8.18 3.92
C MET A 68 -2.60 9.35 3.01
N ALA A 69 -3.60 10.04 2.44
CA ALA A 69 -3.34 11.18 1.57
C ALA A 69 -2.60 12.30 2.31
N ARG A 70 -2.97 12.56 3.55
CA ARG A 70 -2.33 13.60 4.37
C ARG A 70 -0.87 13.29 4.69
N GLN A 71 -0.49 12.02 4.65
CA GLN A 71 0.90 11.60 4.85
C GLN A 71 1.68 11.50 3.53
N GLY A 72 1.08 11.90 2.41
CA GLY A 72 1.71 11.78 1.11
C GLY A 72 1.69 10.39 0.53
N CYS A 73 0.82 9.53 1.04
CA CYS A 73 0.63 8.15 0.61
C CYS A 73 -0.69 8.03 -0.15
N LEU A 74 -1.15 6.79 -0.38
CA LEU A 74 -2.41 6.54 -1.09
C LEU A 74 -3.21 5.45 -0.39
N GLY A 75 -4.52 5.66 -0.30
CA GLY A 75 -5.46 4.61 0.09
C GLY A 75 -6.28 4.19 -1.11
N VAL A 76 -6.51 2.88 -1.25
CA VAL A 76 -7.37 2.34 -2.30
C VAL A 76 -8.69 1.94 -1.66
N LEU A 77 -9.77 2.61 -2.04
CA LEU A 77 -11.09 2.33 -1.50
C LEU A 77 -11.59 0.98 -1.99
N HIS A 78 -12.19 0.21 -1.09
CA HIS A 78 -12.78 -1.08 -1.46
C HIS A 78 -14.10 -0.86 -2.20
N ARG A 79 -14.57 -1.92 -2.86
CA ARG A 79 -15.82 -1.89 -3.63
C ARG A 79 -16.97 -2.66 -2.99
N ASN A 80 -16.84 -3.07 -1.75
CA ASN A 80 -17.90 -3.80 -1.04
C ASN A 80 -18.96 -2.83 -0.51
N LEU A 81 -19.44 -1.94 -1.40
CA LEU A 81 -20.42 -0.90 -1.12
C LEU A 81 -21.33 -0.75 -2.33
N SER A 82 -22.49 -0.11 -2.14
CA SER A 82 -23.28 0.34 -3.27
C SER A 82 -22.52 1.39 -4.08
N ILE A 83 -22.94 1.61 -5.31
CA ILE A 83 -22.34 2.65 -6.15
C ILE A 83 -22.44 4.01 -5.48
N GLU A 84 -23.59 4.31 -4.90
CA GLU A 84 -23.85 5.59 -4.22
C GLU A 84 -22.94 5.75 -3.00
N ASP A 85 -22.77 4.71 -2.20
CA ASP A 85 -21.96 4.76 -0.99
C ASP A 85 -20.47 4.88 -1.34
N GLN A 86 -20.00 4.18 -2.37
CA GLN A 86 -18.63 4.31 -2.80
C GLN A 86 -18.35 5.70 -3.36
N ALA A 87 -19.28 6.25 -4.15
CA ALA A 87 -19.16 7.61 -4.67
C ALA A 87 -19.11 8.63 -3.54
N TYR A 88 -19.90 8.42 -2.48
CA TYR A 88 -19.87 9.28 -1.29
C TYR A 88 -18.51 9.22 -0.60
N GLN A 89 -17.93 8.03 -0.47
CA GLN A 89 -16.60 7.86 0.11
C GLN A 89 -15.55 8.61 -0.70
N VAL A 90 -15.58 8.48 -2.02
CA VAL A 90 -14.66 9.19 -2.92
C VAL A 90 -14.81 10.71 -2.74
N ASP A 91 -16.04 11.20 -2.68
CA ASP A 91 -16.32 12.63 -2.53
C ASP A 91 -15.74 13.17 -1.22
N LEU A 92 -15.92 12.43 -0.11
CA LEU A 92 -15.32 12.80 1.18
C LEU A 92 -13.79 12.90 1.09
N VAL A 93 -13.16 11.91 0.48
CA VAL A 93 -11.70 11.89 0.35
C VAL A 93 -11.22 13.07 -0.47
N LYS A 94 -11.87 13.33 -1.61
CA LYS A 94 -11.49 14.44 -2.48
C LYS A 94 -11.62 15.80 -1.81
N ARG A 95 -12.70 15.98 -1.04
CA ARG A 95 -12.92 17.26 -0.35
C ARG A 95 -11.97 17.48 0.82
N LEU A 96 -11.76 16.44 1.65
CA LEU A 96 -11.03 16.62 2.89
C LEU A 96 -9.52 16.48 2.72
N SER A 97 -9.05 15.68 1.74
CA SER A 97 -7.62 15.56 1.50
C SER A 97 -7.03 16.82 0.85
N LEU A 98 -7.81 17.51 0.02
CA LEU A 98 -7.34 18.72 -0.67
C LEU A 98 -7.09 19.90 0.26
N ILE A 99 -7.72 19.93 1.43
CA ILE A 99 -7.57 21.04 2.38
C ILE A 99 -6.17 21.09 2.97
N HIS A 100 -5.42 20.00 2.93
CA HIS A 100 -4.12 19.85 3.60
C HIS A 100 -2.95 19.66 2.65
N ILE A 101 -3.17 19.88 1.38
CA ILE A 101 -2.10 19.79 0.38
C ILE A 101 -1.37 21.14 0.27
#